data_2198e24887726a1fe3d7bfe9e0b199d8
#
_entry.id   2198e24887726a1fe3d7bfe9e0b199d8
#
_cell.length_a   1.000
_cell.length_b   1.000
_cell.length_c   1.000
_cell.angle_alpha   90.00
_cell.angle_beta   90.00
_cell.angle_gamma   90.00
#
_symmetry.space_group_name_H-M   'P 1'
#
loop_
_entity.id
_entity.type
_entity.pdbx_description
1 polymer ?
#
loop_
_entity_poly.entity_id
_entity_poly.type
_entity_poly.pdbx_seq_one_letter_code
_entity_poly.pdbx_strand_id
1 'polypeptide(L)'
;MYYLIILVLLFLAELFYFRIADKCNIIDKPNERSSHTRITLRGGGIIFYFGALAYFLTNHFEYPWFMLALSLITFISFIDDIRSTSQGLRLVFHFTAMALMFYQWGLFSLPWWTILVALIICTGIIN
;
A
#
# COMPACT_ATOMS: atom_id res chain seq x y z
N MET A 1 -4.30 25.52 -6.83
CA MET A 1 -5.76 25.24 -6.79
C MET A 1 -6.09 23.77 -7.11
N TYR A 2 -5.43 23.17 -8.08
CA TYR A 2 -5.61 21.76 -8.49
C TYR A 2 -5.40 20.73 -7.35
N TYR A 3 -4.29 20.83 -6.59
CA TYR A 3 -4.00 19.92 -5.48
C TYR A 3 -5.02 20.03 -4.33
N LEU A 4 -5.59 21.22 -4.12
CA LEU A 4 -6.65 21.40 -3.12
C LEU A 4 -7.93 20.64 -3.51
N ILE A 5 -8.26 20.63 -4.79
CA ILE A 5 -9.41 19.88 -5.31
C ILE A 5 -9.18 18.37 -5.11
N ILE A 6 -8.00 17.87 -5.43
CA ILE A 6 -7.64 16.46 -5.20
C ILE A 6 -7.75 16.13 -3.70
N LEU A 7 -7.21 16.96 -2.82
CA LEU A 7 -7.29 16.76 -1.38
C LEU A 7 -8.75 16.65 -0.89
N VAL A 8 -9.61 17.55 -1.34
CA VAL A 8 -11.04 17.53 -0.96
C VAL A 8 -11.73 16.27 -1.50
N LEU A 9 -11.46 15.89 -2.74
CA LEU A 9 -12.01 14.66 -3.33
C LEU A 9 -11.56 13.41 -2.58
N LEU A 10 -10.28 13.32 -2.22
CA LEU A 10 -9.76 12.20 -1.42
C LEU A 10 -10.38 12.16 -0.03
N PHE A 11 -10.55 13.32 0.61
CA PHE A 11 -11.21 13.40 1.91
C PHE A 11 -12.68 12.92 1.85
N LEU A 12 -13.43 13.34 0.82
CA LEU A 12 -14.80 12.87 0.62
C LEU A 12 -14.85 11.37 0.31
N ALA A 13 -13.90 10.86 -0.48
CA ALA A 13 -13.77 9.44 -0.77
C ALA A 13 -13.47 8.62 0.49
N GLU A 14 -12.62 9.13 1.40
CA GLU A 14 -12.35 8.51 2.70
C GLU A 14 -13.62 8.42 3.57
N LEU A 15 -14.38 9.50 3.67
CA LEU A 15 -15.66 9.50 4.40
C LEU A 15 -16.65 8.49 3.81
N PHE A 16 -16.68 8.36 2.49
CA PHE A 16 -17.52 7.37 1.81
C PHE A 16 -17.01 5.95 2.08
N TYR A 17 -15.69 5.74 2.03
CA TYR A 17 -15.08 4.46 2.37
C TYR A 17 -15.45 4.00 3.78
N PHE A 18 -15.38 4.87 4.78
CA PHE A 18 -15.75 4.53 6.15
C PHE A 18 -17.18 4.00 6.27
N ARG A 19 -18.13 4.55 5.53
CA ARG A 19 -19.51 4.04 5.50
C ARG A 19 -19.62 2.66 4.87
N ILE A 20 -18.80 2.38 3.84
CA ILE A 20 -18.76 1.06 3.20
C ILE A 20 -18.09 0.06 4.13
N ALA A 21 -16.94 0.40 4.70
CA ALA A 21 -16.18 -0.46 5.60
C ALA A 21 -17.01 -0.88 6.83
N ASP A 22 -17.76 0.05 7.40
CA ASP A 22 -18.68 -0.24 8.50
C ASP A 22 -19.79 -1.21 8.08
N LYS A 23 -20.43 -0.99 6.93
CA LYS A 23 -21.47 -1.89 6.41
C LYS A 23 -20.94 -3.28 6.03
N CYS A 24 -19.69 -3.35 5.55
CA CYS A 24 -19.05 -4.59 5.15
C CYS A 24 -18.34 -5.30 6.31
N ASN A 25 -18.38 -4.76 7.54
CA ASN A 25 -17.67 -5.28 8.70
C ASN A 25 -16.15 -5.43 8.48
N ILE A 26 -15.54 -4.48 7.75
CA ILE A 26 -14.09 -4.40 7.58
C ILE A 26 -13.52 -3.71 8.82
N ILE A 27 -13.48 -4.45 9.92
CA ILE A 27 -13.18 -3.93 11.27
C ILE A 27 -12.04 -4.71 11.92
N ASP A 28 -11.30 -4.03 12.77
CA ASP A 28 -10.36 -4.64 13.70
C ASP A 28 -10.98 -4.70 15.09
N LYS A 29 -11.17 -5.92 15.58
CA LYS A 29 -11.66 -6.14 16.94
C LYS A 29 -10.47 -6.18 17.89
N PRO A 30 -10.54 -5.47 19.04
CA PRO A 30 -9.49 -5.54 20.04
C PRO A 30 -9.21 -6.99 20.46
N ASN A 31 -7.93 -7.33 20.53
CA ASN A 31 -7.46 -8.61 21.08
C ASN A 31 -6.30 -8.35 22.06
N GLU A 32 -5.82 -9.36 22.75
CA GLU A 32 -4.75 -9.25 23.78
C GLU A 32 -3.45 -8.63 23.25
N ARG A 33 -3.23 -8.61 21.93
CA ARG A 33 -2.03 -8.04 21.30
C ARG A 33 -2.29 -6.67 20.67
N SER A 34 -3.54 -6.22 20.63
CA SER A 34 -3.87 -4.92 20.03
C SER A 34 -3.59 -3.78 20.99
N SER A 35 -3.06 -2.68 20.44
CA SER A 35 -2.81 -1.45 21.19
C SER A 35 -4.06 -0.59 21.40
N HIS A 36 -5.19 -0.95 20.82
CA HIS A 36 -6.45 -0.23 20.92
C HIS A 36 -7.51 -1.05 21.67
N THR A 37 -8.38 -0.35 22.38
CA THR A 37 -9.45 -0.93 23.20
C THR A 37 -10.82 -0.86 22.55
N ARG A 38 -10.92 -0.17 21.41
CA ARG A 38 -12.18 0.03 20.67
C ARG A 38 -12.08 -0.60 19.28
N ILE A 39 -13.23 -0.98 18.72
CA ILE A 39 -13.35 -1.43 17.34
C ILE A 39 -12.91 -0.30 16.41
N THR A 40 -12.00 -0.59 15.49
CA THR A 40 -11.50 0.35 14.48
C THR A 40 -11.81 -0.17 13.08
N LEU A 41 -12.02 0.76 12.14
CA LEU A 41 -12.18 0.41 10.72
C LEU A 41 -10.79 0.12 10.12
N ARG A 42 -10.73 -0.87 9.23
CA ARG A 42 -9.51 -1.24 8.47
C ARG A 42 -9.59 -0.76 7.04
N GLY A 43 -8.46 -0.78 6.35
CA GLY A 43 -8.37 -0.52 4.90
C GLY A 43 -8.42 0.94 4.50
N GLY A 44 -8.55 1.90 5.44
CA GLY A 44 -8.58 3.34 5.13
C GLY A 44 -7.34 3.83 4.37
N GLY A 45 -6.22 3.14 4.52
CA GLY A 45 -4.99 3.45 3.78
C GLY A 45 -5.11 3.39 2.26
N ILE A 46 -6.14 2.78 1.70
CA ILE A 46 -6.37 2.73 0.24
C ILE A 46 -6.50 4.12 -0.39
N ILE A 47 -6.90 5.12 0.36
CA ILE A 47 -7.04 6.50 -0.12
C ILE A 47 -5.68 7.09 -0.54
N PHE A 48 -4.60 6.73 0.13
CA PHE A 48 -3.25 7.16 -0.27
C PHE A 48 -2.87 6.61 -1.66
N TYR A 49 -3.30 5.40 -1.98
CA TYR A 49 -3.12 4.84 -3.31
C TYR A 49 -3.85 5.65 -4.38
N PHE A 50 -5.10 6.07 -4.14
CA PHE A 50 -5.83 6.93 -5.07
C PHE A 50 -5.19 8.30 -5.23
N GLY A 51 -4.56 8.84 -4.17
CA GLY A 51 -3.75 10.05 -4.27
C GLY A 51 -2.53 9.89 -5.18
N ALA A 52 -1.79 8.79 -5.01
CA ALA A 52 -0.66 8.45 -5.86
C ALA A 52 -1.09 8.18 -7.31
N LEU A 53 -2.23 7.50 -7.50
CA LEU A 53 -2.80 7.25 -8.83
C LEU A 53 -3.20 8.55 -9.53
N ALA A 54 -3.82 9.49 -8.81
CA ALA A 54 -4.16 10.80 -9.35
C ALA A 54 -2.89 11.56 -9.79
N TYR A 55 -1.83 11.52 -8.99
CA TYR A 55 -0.54 12.09 -9.37
C TYR A 55 0.01 11.44 -10.63
N PHE A 56 0.04 10.11 -10.69
CA PHE A 56 0.55 9.34 -11.82
C PHE A 56 -0.19 9.68 -13.13
N LEU A 57 -1.52 9.77 -13.09
CA LEU A 57 -2.34 10.11 -14.26
C LEU A 57 -2.15 11.55 -14.72
N THR A 58 -1.88 12.47 -13.80
CA THR A 58 -1.74 13.91 -14.13
C THR A 58 -0.31 14.29 -14.52
N ASN A 59 0.68 13.48 -14.16
CA ASN A 59 2.10 13.71 -14.49
C ASN A 59 2.61 12.75 -15.59
N HIS A 60 1.80 12.55 -16.64
CA HIS A 60 2.18 11.82 -17.84
C HIS A 60 2.73 10.41 -17.60
N PHE A 61 2.21 9.70 -16.60
CA PHE A 61 2.61 8.33 -16.25
C PHE A 61 4.09 8.21 -15.84
N GLU A 62 4.62 9.21 -15.18
CA GLU A 62 5.97 9.13 -14.61
C GLU A 62 6.07 8.00 -13.59
N TYR A 63 7.21 7.31 -13.57
CA TYR A 63 7.54 6.22 -12.66
C TYR A 63 6.57 5.01 -12.71
N PRO A 64 6.37 4.39 -13.90
CA PRO A 64 5.38 3.32 -14.06
C PRO A 64 5.66 2.08 -13.19
N TRP A 65 6.92 1.71 -13.01
CA TRP A 65 7.29 0.58 -12.16
C TRP A 65 7.05 0.84 -10.68
N PHE A 66 7.25 2.08 -10.23
CA PHE A 66 6.86 2.50 -8.89
C PHE A 66 5.36 2.37 -8.69
N MET A 67 4.56 2.86 -9.64
CA MET A 67 3.10 2.77 -9.54
C MET A 67 2.62 1.32 -9.56
N LEU A 68 3.23 0.45 -10.34
CA LEU A 68 2.95 -0.98 -10.35
C LEU A 68 3.30 -1.62 -8.99
N ALA A 69 4.47 -1.32 -8.44
CA ALA A 69 4.89 -1.80 -7.12
C ALA A 69 3.92 -1.35 -6.01
N LEU A 70 3.53 -0.07 -6.03
CA LEU A 70 2.56 0.48 -5.08
C LEU A 70 1.20 -0.20 -5.21
N SER A 71 0.75 -0.49 -6.44
CA SER A 71 -0.49 -1.22 -6.71
C SER A 71 -0.46 -2.62 -6.10
N LEU A 72 0.64 -3.35 -6.25
CA LEU A 72 0.81 -4.69 -5.68
C LEU A 72 0.75 -4.69 -4.16
N ILE A 73 1.46 -3.74 -3.51
CA ILE A 73 1.46 -3.63 -2.04
C ILE A 73 0.07 -3.24 -1.55
N THR A 74 -0.57 -2.25 -2.17
CA THR A 74 -1.90 -1.80 -1.78
C THR A 74 -2.93 -2.92 -1.93
N PHE A 75 -2.88 -3.66 -3.03
CA PHE A 75 -3.79 -4.76 -3.30
C PHE A 75 -3.67 -5.86 -2.25
N ILE A 76 -2.46 -6.33 -1.95
CA ILE A 76 -2.28 -7.40 -0.95
C ILE A 76 -2.62 -6.93 0.46
N SER A 77 -2.28 -5.68 0.82
CA SER A 77 -2.61 -5.11 2.12
C SER A 77 -4.11 -4.93 2.30
N PHE A 78 -4.82 -4.47 1.27
CA PHE A 78 -6.26 -4.32 1.31
C PHE A 78 -6.98 -5.67 1.41
N ILE A 79 -6.50 -6.69 0.70
CA ILE A 79 -7.03 -8.06 0.85
C ILE A 79 -6.81 -8.57 2.28
N ASP A 80 -5.62 -8.32 2.87
CA ASP A 80 -5.31 -8.74 4.24
C ASP A 80 -6.20 -8.04 5.28
N ASP A 81 -6.59 -6.80 5.04
CA ASP A 81 -7.53 -6.07 5.89
C ASP A 81 -8.96 -6.63 5.83
N ILE A 82 -9.39 -7.14 4.69
CA ILE A 82 -10.71 -7.76 4.52
C ILE A 82 -10.69 -9.22 4.99
N ARG A 83 -9.64 -9.94 4.63
CA ARG A 83 -9.49 -11.37 4.87
C ARG A 83 -8.02 -11.71 5.08
N SER A 84 -7.67 -12.22 6.25
CA SER A 84 -6.30 -12.57 6.58
C SER A 84 -5.64 -13.42 5.49
N THR A 85 -4.50 -12.96 5.00
CA THR A 85 -3.70 -13.65 3.98
C THR A 85 -2.55 -14.42 4.61
N SER A 86 -2.02 -15.42 3.90
CA SER A 86 -0.84 -16.15 4.38
C SER A 86 0.40 -15.27 4.36
N GLN A 87 1.29 -15.45 5.32
CA GLN A 87 2.56 -14.71 5.40
C GLN A 87 3.41 -14.89 4.13
N GLY A 88 3.42 -16.12 3.57
CA GLY A 88 4.17 -16.39 2.34
C GLY A 88 3.66 -15.59 1.14
N LEU A 89 2.34 -15.48 1.00
CA LEU A 89 1.74 -14.69 -0.08
C LEU A 89 2.12 -13.21 0.04
N ARG A 90 2.00 -12.63 1.24
CA ARG A 90 2.41 -11.23 1.51
C ARG A 90 3.89 -11.03 1.18
N LEU A 91 4.75 -11.94 1.63
CA LEU A 91 6.18 -11.86 1.38
C LEU A 91 6.50 -11.83 -0.12
N VAL A 92 5.85 -12.67 -0.93
CA VAL A 92 6.03 -12.70 -2.39
C VAL A 92 5.64 -11.36 -3.02
N PHE A 93 4.48 -10.80 -2.63
CA PHE A 93 4.05 -9.50 -3.15
C PHE A 93 4.99 -8.37 -2.75
N HIS A 94 5.42 -8.32 -1.48
CA HIS A 94 6.36 -7.29 -1.01
C HIS A 94 7.71 -7.42 -1.69
N PHE A 95 8.25 -8.62 -1.84
CA PHE A 95 9.50 -8.85 -2.53
C PHE A 95 9.43 -8.42 -4.01
N THR A 96 8.36 -8.78 -4.70
CA THR A 96 8.14 -8.39 -6.10
C THR A 96 8.02 -6.87 -6.24
N ALA A 97 7.27 -6.22 -5.35
CA ALA A 97 7.14 -4.77 -5.35
C ALA A 97 8.48 -4.07 -5.11
N MET A 98 9.29 -4.57 -4.17
CA MET A 98 10.62 -4.02 -3.91
C MET A 98 11.56 -4.21 -5.10
N ALA A 99 11.48 -5.36 -5.80
CA ALA A 99 12.28 -5.59 -7.01
C ALA A 99 11.89 -4.61 -8.13
N LEU A 100 10.59 -4.33 -8.33
CA LEU A 100 10.12 -3.32 -9.28
C LEU A 100 10.59 -1.90 -8.92
N MET A 101 10.57 -1.56 -7.64
CA MET A 101 11.12 -0.29 -7.13
C MET A 101 12.61 -0.17 -7.46
N PHE A 102 13.39 -1.22 -7.21
CA PHE A 102 14.82 -1.25 -7.50
C PHE A 102 15.09 -1.12 -9.00
N TYR A 103 14.25 -1.75 -9.82
CA TYR A 103 14.30 -1.59 -11.27
C TYR A 103 14.04 -0.14 -11.69
N GLN A 104 13.00 0.49 -11.13
CA GLN A 104 12.66 1.90 -11.45
C GLN A 104 13.82 2.86 -11.20
N TRP A 105 14.59 2.66 -10.13
CA TRP A 105 15.73 3.52 -9.78
C TRP A 105 17.09 3.02 -10.28
N GLY A 106 17.13 1.98 -11.12
CA GLY A 106 18.37 1.48 -11.69
C GLY A 106 19.32 0.85 -10.68
N LEU A 107 18.82 0.44 -9.51
CA LEU A 107 19.63 -0.11 -8.43
C LEU A 107 20.26 -1.48 -8.79
N PHE A 108 19.74 -2.15 -9.83
CA PHE A 108 20.35 -3.39 -10.34
C PHE A 108 21.72 -3.22 -10.99
N SER A 109 22.19 -1.98 -11.17
CA SER A 109 23.59 -1.69 -11.54
C SER A 109 24.58 -1.86 -10.39
N LEU A 110 24.10 -1.96 -9.15
CA LEU A 110 24.93 -2.18 -7.97
C LEU A 110 25.44 -3.64 -7.90
N PRO A 111 26.48 -3.92 -7.10
CA PRO A 111 26.95 -5.28 -6.87
C PRO A 111 25.82 -6.20 -6.39
N TRP A 112 25.73 -7.41 -6.91
CA TRP A 112 24.63 -8.34 -6.65
C TRP A 112 24.35 -8.60 -5.15
N TRP A 113 25.38 -8.63 -4.33
CA TRP A 113 25.25 -8.87 -2.88
C TRP A 113 24.59 -7.67 -2.16
N THR A 114 24.85 -6.43 -2.60
CA THR A 114 24.18 -5.23 -2.05
C THR A 114 22.71 -5.23 -2.41
N ILE A 115 22.36 -5.63 -3.63
CA ILE A 115 20.99 -5.76 -4.09
C ILE A 115 20.24 -6.79 -3.25
N LEU A 116 20.84 -7.96 -3.02
CA LEU A 116 20.24 -9.03 -2.25
C LEU A 116 20.00 -8.60 -0.80
N VAL A 117 20.98 -8.01 -0.14
CA VAL A 117 20.86 -7.51 1.23
C VAL A 117 19.79 -6.43 1.32
N ALA A 118 19.80 -5.47 0.41
CA ALA A 118 18.82 -4.39 0.39
C ALA A 118 17.39 -4.91 0.16
N LEU A 119 17.18 -5.86 -0.76
CA LEU A 119 15.88 -6.49 -0.99
C LEU A 119 15.36 -7.19 0.26
N ILE A 120 16.20 -7.95 0.95
CA ILE A 120 15.82 -8.67 2.18
C ILE A 120 15.45 -7.66 3.27
N ILE A 121 16.26 -6.63 3.50
CA ILE A 121 16.01 -5.63 4.53
C ILE A 121 14.73 -4.85 4.22
N CYS A 122 14.59 -4.33 3.00
CA CYS A 122 13.42 -3.53 2.61
C CYS A 122 12.13 -4.36 2.66
N THR A 123 12.17 -5.61 2.19
CA THR A 123 11.01 -6.52 2.27
C THR A 123 10.66 -6.83 3.72
N GLY A 124 11.65 -7.04 4.59
CA GLY A 124 11.44 -7.28 6.02
C GLY A 124 10.84 -6.10 6.76
N ILE A 125 11.18 -4.87 6.38
CA ILE A 125 10.62 -3.64 6.98
C ILE A 125 9.15 -3.46 6.59
N ILE A 126 8.79 -3.79 5.34
CA ILE A 126 7.42 -3.59 4.83
C ILE A 126 6.49 -4.70 5.31
N ASN A 127 6.98 -5.92 5.50
CA ASN A 127 6.18 -7.07 5.92
C ASN A 127 5.93 -7.09 7.43
#